data_e5c654a9c18ba784d1f96f37d5ed3fcb
#
_entry.id   e5c654a9c18ba784d1f96f37d5ed3fcb
#
_cell.length_a   1.000
_cell.length_b   1.000
_cell.length_c   1.000
_cell.angle_alpha   90.00
_cell.angle_beta   90.00
_cell.angle_gamma   90.00
#
_symmetry.space_group_name_H-M   'P 1'
#
loop_
_entity.id
_entity.type
_entity.pdbx_description
1 polymer ?
#
loop_
_entity_poly.entity_id
_entity_poly.type
_entity_poly.pdbx_seq_one_letter_code
_entity_poly.pdbx_strand_id
1 'polypeptide(L)'
;MGGEYENGIGGGICQVSTTLYNSLVLSDLEITERHNHSRPINYVDLGTDAAVARGYKDLKFKNNTNNPILILAEANGEKLNFKVLGHGSDRDYEIKIVPELLGTVSPGVNTIYSDDLPEGESTVKESGARGYSYKTYKEIIKNGEVVDKKEISKSYYLPKDKVVVVGTGTGTSNDKDKDED
;
A
#
# COMPACT_ATOMS: atom_id res chain seq x y z
N MET A 1 -14.69 6.81 -10.20
CA MET A 1 -14.03 7.60 -9.15
C MET A 1 -12.56 7.24 -9.19
N GLY A 2 -11.69 8.14 -9.62
CA GLY A 2 -10.24 7.93 -9.69
C GLY A 2 -9.68 7.82 -8.28
N GLY A 3 -8.97 6.72 -7.99
CA GLY A 3 -8.38 6.46 -6.69
C GLY A 3 -7.12 7.32 -6.44
N GLU A 4 -7.27 8.62 -6.39
CA GLU A 4 -6.22 9.53 -5.96
C GLU A 4 -6.24 9.67 -4.43
N TYR A 5 -5.05 9.68 -3.83
CA TYR A 5 -4.91 9.95 -2.40
C TYR A 5 -5.08 11.46 -2.19
N GLU A 6 -6.18 11.86 -1.56
CA GLU A 6 -6.34 13.23 -1.10
C GLU A 6 -5.79 13.38 0.33
N ASN A 7 -5.08 14.47 0.56
CA ASN A 7 -4.69 14.89 1.91
C ASN A 7 -5.94 15.38 2.64
N GLY A 8 -6.47 14.57 3.55
CA GLY A 8 -7.68 14.87 4.29
C GLY A 8 -7.61 14.43 5.73
N ILE A 9 -8.59 14.87 6.53
CA ILE A 9 -8.82 14.34 7.89
C ILE A 9 -9.09 12.85 7.74
N GLY A 10 -8.17 11.98 8.23
CA GLY A 10 -8.24 10.53 8.08
C GLY A 10 -7.08 9.91 7.30
N GLY A 11 -6.12 10.69 6.78
CA GLY A 11 -4.95 10.18 6.05
C GLY A 11 -4.12 9.12 6.76
N GLY A 12 -4.20 9.02 8.08
CA GLY A 12 -3.49 8.02 8.90
C GLY A 12 -4.28 6.73 9.20
N ILE A 13 -5.55 6.64 8.84
CA ILE A 13 -6.41 5.50 9.24
C ILE A 13 -5.84 4.17 8.72
N CYS A 14 -5.42 4.12 7.46
CA CYS A 14 -4.82 2.91 6.89
C CYS A 14 -3.45 2.56 7.49
N GLN A 15 -2.68 3.54 7.98
CA GLN A 15 -1.45 3.27 8.73
C GLN A 15 -1.77 2.63 10.09
N VAL A 16 -2.82 3.10 10.76
CA VAL A 16 -3.31 2.53 12.03
C VAL A 16 -3.75 1.07 11.81
N SER A 17 -4.60 0.80 10.82
CA SER A 17 -5.08 -0.55 10.55
C SER A 17 -3.93 -1.48 10.10
N THR A 18 -2.98 -1.00 9.32
CA THR A 18 -1.80 -1.75 8.90
C THR A 18 -0.91 -2.13 10.09
N THR A 19 -0.63 -1.18 10.98
CA THR A 19 0.20 -1.43 12.16
C THR A 19 -0.49 -2.40 13.12
N LEU A 20 -1.80 -2.24 13.31
CA LEU A 20 -2.61 -3.18 14.09
C LEU A 20 -2.60 -4.59 13.46
N TYR A 21 -2.85 -4.70 12.16
CA TYR A 21 -2.84 -5.97 11.43
C TYR A 21 -1.54 -6.75 11.66
N ASN A 22 -0.39 -6.10 11.47
CA ASN A 22 0.90 -6.74 11.70
C ASN A 22 1.08 -7.18 13.15
N SER A 23 0.67 -6.36 14.11
CA SER A 23 0.73 -6.69 15.53
C SER A 23 -0.14 -7.90 15.88
N LEU A 24 -1.34 -8.01 15.29
CA LEU A 24 -2.24 -9.15 15.48
C LEU A 24 -1.65 -10.43 14.89
N VAL A 25 -1.11 -10.39 13.65
CA VAL A 25 -0.47 -11.54 13.02
C VAL A 25 0.74 -12.01 13.83
N LEU A 26 1.60 -11.07 14.26
CA LEU A 26 2.77 -11.37 15.11
C LEU A 26 2.37 -11.93 16.49
N SER A 27 1.15 -11.65 16.95
CA SER A 27 0.58 -12.18 18.17
C SER A 27 -0.15 -13.52 17.98
N ASP A 28 -0.10 -14.10 16.77
CA ASP A 28 -0.76 -15.35 16.39
C ASP A 28 -2.29 -15.32 16.50
N LEU A 29 -2.88 -14.14 16.37
CA LEU A 29 -4.33 -14.00 16.36
C LEU A 29 -4.90 -14.28 14.97
N GLU A 30 -6.10 -14.83 14.93
CA GLU A 30 -6.79 -15.17 13.69
C GLU A 30 -7.31 -13.91 12.98
N ILE A 31 -6.81 -13.63 11.78
CA ILE A 31 -7.35 -12.57 10.92
C ILE A 31 -8.50 -13.15 10.11
N THR A 32 -9.68 -12.57 10.26
CA THR A 32 -10.92 -13.04 9.59
C THR A 32 -11.27 -12.19 8.37
N GLU A 33 -10.81 -10.94 8.33
CA GLU A 33 -10.95 -10.06 7.16
C GLU A 33 -9.75 -9.11 7.08
N ARG A 34 -9.16 -9.02 5.89
CA ARG A 34 -8.11 -8.05 5.57
C ARG A 34 -8.12 -7.75 4.07
N HIS A 35 -7.94 -6.50 3.72
CA HIS A 35 -7.79 -6.02 2.34
C HIS A 35 -6.46 -5.27 2.17
N ASN A 36 -5.82 -5.44 1.02
CA ASN A 36 -4.68 -4.60 0.67
C ASN A 36 -5.15 -3.29 0.00
N HIS A 37 -4.24 -2.31 -0.08
CA HIS A 37 -4.46 -1.11 -0.88
C HIS A 37 -4.60 -1.45 -2.35
N SER A 38 -5.35 -0.65 -3.08
CA SER A 38 -5.56 -0.85 -4.52
C SER A 38 -4.29 -0.54 -5.34
N ARG A 39 -3.42 0.31 -4.82
CA ARG A 39 -2.14 0.71 -5.42
C ARG A 39 -0.99 0.51 -4.42
N PRO A 40 0.26 0.42 -4.91
CA PRO A 40 1.42 0.32 -4.03
C PRO A 40 1.51 1.49 -3.04
N ILE A 41 1.90 1.20 -1.82
CA ILE A 41 2.18 2.16 -0.75
C ILE A 41 3.65 2.03 -0.33
N ASN A 42 4.16 2.99 0.43
CA ASN A 42 5.58 3.08 0.77
C ASN A 42 5.90 3.08 2.28
N TYR A 43 4.89 3.01 3.14
CA TYR A 43 5.10 3.05 4.59
C TYR A 43 5.21 1.67 5.26
N VAL A 44 5.01 0.61 4.48
CA VAL A 44 5.15 -0.79 4.91
C VAL A 44 5.50 -1.65 3.70
N ASP A 45 6.08 -2.83 3.91
CA ASP A 45 6.35 -3.78 2.84
C ASP A 45 5.05 -4.22 2.16
N LEU A 46 5.04 -4.23 0.82
CA LEU A 46 3.89 -4.68 0.06
C LEU A 46 3.53 -6.13 0.40
N GLY A 47 2.25 -6.39 0.57
CA GLY A 47 1.73 -7.67 1.04
C GLY A 47 1.44 -7.72 2.54
N THR A 48 1.95 -6.75 3.32
CA THR A 48 1.74 -6.69 4.78
C THR A 48 0.86 -5.52 5.22
N ASP A 49 0.30 -4.79 4.29
CA ASP A 49 -0.62 -3.68 4.53
C ASP A 49 -2.06 -4.16 4.82
N ALA A 50 -2.83 -3.33 5.49
CA ALA A 50 -4.26 -3.53 5.71
C ALA A 50 -5.01 -2.21 5.47
N ALA A 51 -5.67 -2.11 4.32
CA ALA A 51 -6.48 -0.96 3.95
C ALA A 51 -7.87 -1.06 4.55
N VAL A 52 -8.38 0.05 5.06
CA VAL A 52 -9.77 0.18 5.50
C VAL A 52 -10.46 1.31 4.74
N ALA A 53 -11.72 1.08 4.39
CA ALA A 53 -12.56 2.07 3.72
C ALA A 53 -14.03 1.82 4.11
N ARG A 54 -14.70 2.84 4.58
CA ARG A 54 -16.08 2.74 5.08
C ARG A 54 -17.00 2.05 4.06
N GLY A 55 -17.60 0.93 4.49
CA GLY A 55 -18.54 0.15 3.69
C GLY A 55 -17.92 -0.77 2.62
N TYR A 56 -16.58 -0.79 2.48
CA TYR A 56 -15.92 -1.57 1.42
C TYR A 56 -14.79 -2.46 1.91
N LYS A 57 -13.99 -2.00 2.86
CA LYS A 57 -12.80 -2.71 3.35
C LYS A 57 -12.76 -2.59 4.86
N ASP A 58 -12.54 -3.70 5.53
CA ASP A 58 -12.43 -3.76 6.98
C ASP A 58 -11.24 -4.61 7.41
N LEU A 59 -10.80 -4.43 8.65
CA LEU A 59 -9.86 -5.31 9.32
C LEU A 59 -10.59 -5.99 10.46
N LYS A 60 -10.78 -7.30 10.36
CA LYS A 60 -11.42 -8.11 11.40
C LYS A 60 -10.50 -9.21 11.86
N PHE A 61 -10.54 -9.46 13.14
CA PHE A 61 -9.78 -10.54 13.75
C PHE A 61 -10.59 -11.20 14.88
N LYS A 62 -10.16 -12.37 15.25
CA LYS A 62 -10.73 -13.14 16.35
C LYS A 62 -9.66 -13.43 17.38
N ASN A 63 -9.97 -13.22 18.63
CA ASN A 63 -9.18 -13.76 19.72
C ASN A 63 -9.42 -15.28 19.76
N ASN A 64 -8.49 -16.01 19.19
CA ASN A 64 -8.48 -17.49 19.15
C ASN A 64 -7.75 -18.10 20.36
N THR A 65 -7.41 -17.29 21.37
CA THR A 65 -6.88 -17.75 22.65
C THR A 65 -8.02 -18.03 23.63
N ASN A 66 -7.73 -18.76 24.71
CA ASN A 66 -8.70 -19.02 25.77
C ASN A 66 -8.76 -17.91 26.82
N ASN A 67 -7.97 -16.85 26.65
CA ASN A 67 -7.81 -15.78 27.64
C ASN A 67 -8.14 -14.40 27.01
N PRO A 68 -8.53 -13.42 27.81
CA PRO A 68 -8.65 -12.04 27.34
C PRO A 68 -7.31 -11.51 26.83
N ILE A 69 -7.39 -10.64 25.83
CA ILE A 69 -6.24 -9.87 25.32
C ILE A 69 -6.47 -8.38 25.56
N LEU A 70 -5.38 -7.63 25.71
CA LEU A 70 -5.38 -6.17 25.78
C LEU A 70 -4.57 -5.62 24.62
N ILE A 71 -5.15 -4.71 23.86
CA ILE A 71 -4.46 -4.02 22.76
C ILE A 71 -4.20 -2.59 23.24
N LEU A 72 -2.91 -2.23 23.31
CA LEU A 72 -2.45 -0.89 23.63
C LEU A 72 -1.96 -0.22 22.35
N ALA A 73 -2.42 1.01 22.11
CA ALA A 73 -1.97 1.87 21.04
C ALA A 73 -1.22 3.07 21.62
N GLU A 74 -0.02 3.31 21.16
CA GLU A 74 0.82 4.44 21.56
C GLU A 74 1.20 5.22 20.31
N ALA A 75 0.84 6.50 20.24
CA ALA A 75 1.26 7.41 19.19
C ALA A 75 2.21 8.47 19.78
N ASN A 76 3.37 8.64 19.17
CA ASN A 76 4.38 9.63 19.54
C ASN A 76 4.84 10.37 18.28
N GLY A 77 4.16 11.49 17.99
CA GLY A 77 4.44 12.28 16.80
C GLY A 77 4.34 11.47 15.51
N GLU A 78 5.48 11.05 14.99
CA GLU A 78 5.57 10.32 13.71
C GLU A 78 5.48 8.78 13.85
N LYS A 79 5.51 8.26 15.06
CA LYS A 79 5.54 6.81 15.31
C LYS A 79 4.25 6.33 15.95
N LEU A 80 3.75 5.22 15.43
CA LEU A 80 2.62 4.48 15.95
C LEU A 80 3.07 3.08 16.33
N ASN A 81 2.76 2.67 17.56
CA ASN A 81 3.05 1.33 18.07
C ASN A 81 1.79 0.69 18.60
N PHE A 82 1.64 -0.61 18.32
CA PHE A 82 0.65 -1.46 18.97
C PHE A 82 1.35 -2.53 19.79
N LYS A 83 0.83 -2.77 20.99
CA LYS A 83 1.23 -3.89 21.84
C LYS A 83 0.00 -4.75 22.10
N VAL A 84 0.11 -6.05 21.82
CA VAL A 84 -0.92 -7.02 22.15
C VAL A 84 -0.44 -7.81 23.37
N LEU A 85 -1.13 -7.66 24.46
CA LEU A 85 -0.83 -8.33 25.73
C LEU A 85 -1.89 -9.41 25.97
N GLY A 86 -1.46 -10.55 26.44
CA GLY A 86 -2.33 -11.68 26.75
C GLY A 86 -1.71 -12.54 27.83
N HIS A 87 -2.36 -13.63 28.17
CA HIS A 87 -1.79 -14.63 29.05
C HIS A 87 -0.71 -15.41 28.28
N GLY A 88 0.53 -15.07 28.51
CA GLY A 88 1.70 -15.55 27.78
C GLY A 88 2.32 -16.83 28.35
N SER A 89 1.52 -17.80 28.79
CA SER A 89 2.08 -19.09 29.09
C SER A 89 2.52 -19.76 27.79
N ASP A 90 3.72 -20.22 27.72
CA ASP A 90 4.19 -21.33 26.87
C ASP A 90 4.36 -21.07 25.38
N ARG A 91 4.33 -19.80 24.91
CA ARG A 91 4.73 -19.50 23.55
C ARG A 91 6.28 -19.56 23.45
N ASP A 92 6.79 -20.68 22.98
CA ASP A 92 8.21 -20.96 22.80
C ASP A 92 8.66 -20.78 21.33
N TYR A 93 7.93 -19.96 20.55
CA TYR A 93 8.21 -19.69 19.14
C TYR A 93 8.04 -18.21 18.81
N GLU A 94 8.70 -17.80 17.74
CA GLU A 94 8.57 -16.48 17.12
C GLU A 94 7.73 -16.57 15.85
N ILE A 95 7.10 -15.47 15.46
CA ILE A 95 6.41 -15.34 14.18
C ILE A 95 7.11 -14.33 13.33
N LYS A 96 7.28 -14.67 12.06
CA LYS A 96 7.74 -13.76 11.02
C LYS A 96 6.70 -13.67 9.92
N ILE A 97 6.46 -12.44 9.44
CA ILE A 97 5.63 -12.17 8.28
C ILE A 97 6.57 -12.05 7.07
N VAL A 98 6.34 -12.86 6.05
CA VAL A 98 7.21 -12.95 4.88
C VAL A 98 6.39 -12.72 3.62
N PRO A 99 6.41 -11.50 3.05
CA PRO A 99 5.84 -11.24 1.74
C PRO A 99 6.77 -11.76 0.63
N GLU A 100 6.22 -12.50 -0.32
CA GLU A 100 6.93 -13.01 -1.49
C GLU A 100 6.32 -12.40 -2.75
N LEU A 101 7.15 -11.76 -3.57
CA LEU A 101 6.74 -11.19 -4.86
C LEU A 101 6.43 -12.33 -5.85
N LEU A 102 5.21 -12.34 -6.38
CA LEU A 102 4.80 -13.29 -7.42
C LEU A 102 5.01 -12.73 -8.84
N GLY A 103 4.83 -11.43 -9.01
CA GLY A 103 4.97 -10.81 -10.31
C GLY A 103 4.73 -9.30 -10.30
N THR A 104 5.04 -8.69 -11.42
CA THR A 104 4.85 -7.26 -11.67
C THR A 104 4.04 -7.03 -12.93
N VAL A 105 3.28 -5.93 -12.96
CA VAL A 105 2.54 -5.47 -14.14
C VAL A 105 3.08 -4.11 -14.54
N SER A 106 3.51 -3.98 -15.79
CA SER A 106 3.97 -2.69 -16.30
C SER A 106 2.81 -1.71 -16.44
N PRO A 107 3.05 -0.41 -16.24
CA PRO A 107 2.05 0.61 -16.53
C PRO A 107 1.74 0.65 -18.02
N GLY A 108 0.48 0.96 -18.36
CA GLY A 108 0.08 1.38 -19.69
C GLY A 108 0.52 2.82 -19.99
N VAL A 109 0.22 3.28 -21.21
CA VAL A 109 0.43 4.67 -21.63
C VAL A 109 -0.90 5.22 -22.13
N ASN A 110 -1.36 6.30 -21.48
CA ASN A 110 -2.49 7.09 -21.92
C ASN A 110 -1.98 8.33 -22.65
N THR A 111 -2.39 8.55 -23.89
CA THR A 111 -2.02 9.70 -24.67
C THR A 111 -3.16 10.71 -24.68
N ILE A 112 -2.85 11.96 -24.36
CA ILE A 112 -3.75 13.11 -24.43
C ILE A 112 -3.19 14.02 -25.53
N TYR A 113 -4.04 14.49 -26.44
CA TYR A 113 -3.65 15.45 -27.45
C TYR A 113 -4.02 16.86 -26.97
N SER A 114 -3.12 17.84 -27.18
CA SER A 114 -3.31 19.23 -26.80
C SER A 114 -2.73 20.18 -27.85
N ASP A 115 -3.46 21.24 -28.13
CA ASP A 115 -3.02 22.33 -28.99
C ASP A 115 -2.12 23.35 -28.26
N ASP A 116 -1.98 23.24 -26.94
CA ASP A 116 -1.05 24.02 -26.13
C ASP A 116 0.42 23.69 -26.42
N LEU A 117 0.69 22.51 -27.00
CA LEU A 117 2.04 22.07 -27.40
C LEU A 117 2.15 22.05 -28.92
N PRO A 118 3.32 22.48 -29.47
CA PRO A 118 3.60 22.38 -30.89
C PRO A 118 3.46 20.95 -31.43
N GLU A 119 3.04 20.81 -32.69
CA GLU A 119 2.97 19.53 -33.36
C GLU A 119 4.34 18.83 -33.35
N GLY A 120 4.35 17.53 -33.00
CA GLY A 120 5.57 16.71 -32.87
C GLY A 120 6.26 16.79 -31.50
N GLU A 121 5.86 17.70 -30.64
CA GLU A 121 6.35 17.72 -29.26
C GLU A 121 5.53 16.80 -28.34
N SER A 122 6.14 16.32 -27.28
CA SER A 122 5.44 15.55 -26.25
C SER A 122 6.04 15.77 -24.87
N THR A 123 5.20 15.75 -23.86
CA THR A 123 5.61 15.88 -22.47
C THR A 123 4.95 14.82 -21.61
N VAL A 124 5.61 14.40 -20.52
CA VAL A 124 5.05 13.46 -19.54
C VAL A 124 4.30 14.26 -18.48
N LYS A 125 2.97 14.20 -18.51
CA LYS A 125 2.11 14.82 -17.51
C LYS A 125 2.11 14.07 -16.20
N GLU A 126 2.06 12.72 -16.27
CA GLU A 126 2.09 11.85 -15.11
C GLU A 126 3.03 10.66 -15.37
N SER A 127 3.89 10.38 -14.41
CA SER A 127 4.74 9.19 -14.45
C SER A 127 3.90 7.96 -14.12
N GLY A 128 4.06 6.89 -14.91
CA GLY A 128 3.46 5.60 -14.59
C GLY A 128 4.13 4.95 -13.37
N ALA A 129 3.41 4.01 -12.77
CA ALA A 129 3.94 3.16 -11.71
C ALA A 129 3.59 1.70 -11.96
N ARG A 130 4.49 0.79 -11.61
CA ARG A 130 4.26 -0.65 -11.75
C ARG A 130 3.21 -1.14 -10.75
N GLY A 131 2.45 -2.14 -11.16
CA GLY A 131 1.63 -2.97 -10.28
C GLY A 131 2.41 -4.19 -9.80
N TYR A 132 1.92 -4.80 -8.74
CA TYR A 132 2.58 -5.94 -8.07
C TYR A 132 1.56 -6.96 -7.60
N SER A 133 1.98 -8.21 -7.52
CA SER A 133 1.25 -9.26 -6.83
C SER A 133 2.15 -9.95 -5.82
N TYR A 134 1.62 -10.20 -4.63
CA TYR A 134 2.33 -10.83 -3.52
C TYR A 134 1.52 -11.97 -2.92
N LYS A 135 2.23 -12.97 -2.43
CA LYS A 135 1.76 -13.88 -1.39
C LYS A 135 2.46 -13.54 -0.09
N THR A 136 1.73 -13.57 1.01
CA THR A 136 2.32 -13.33 2.32
C THR A 136 2.15 -14.57 3.17
N TYR A 137 3.25 -14.97 3.80
CA TYR A 137 3.32 -16.13 4.66
C TYR A 137 3.54 -15.70 6.11
N LYS A 138 2.97 -16.46 7.00
CA LYS A 138 3.33 -16.51 8.42
C LYS A 138 4.28 -17.68 8.62
N GLU A 139 5.50 -17.40 9.05
CA GLU A 139 6.48 -18.41 9.45
C GLU A 139 6.51 -18.52 10.96
N ILE A 140 6.49 -19.75 11.48
CA ILE A 140 6.69 -20.06 12.88
C ILE A 140 8.14 -20.52 13.03
N ILE A 141 8.88 -19.81 13.89
CA ILE A 141 10.30 -20.04 14.12
C ILE A 141 10.48 -20.55 15.53
N LYS A 142 11.12 -21.72 15.66
CA LYS A 142 11.46 -22.33 16.93
C LYS A 142 12.93 -22.70 16.95
N ASN A 143 13.66 -22.28 18.00
CA ASN A 143 15.11 -22.50 18.12
C ASN A 143 15.92 -21.99 16.90
N GLY A 144 15.44 -20.93 16.25
CA GLY A 144 16.08 -20.34 15.08
C GLY A 144 15.75 -21.03 13.74
N GLU A 145 14.94 -22.08 13.74
CA GLU A 145 14.52 -22.80 12.53
C GLU A 145 13.03 -22.55 12.22
N VAL A 146 12.71 -22.46 10.94
CA VAL A 146 11.31 -22.37 10.47
C VAL A 146 10.69 -23.76 10.58
N VAL A 147 9.73 -23.92 11.50
CA VAL A 147 9.03 -25.18 11.75
C VAL A 147 7.68 -25.28 11.06
N ASP A 148 7.09 -24.11 10.69
CA ASP A 148 5.86 -24.04 9.90
C ASP A 148 5.86 -22.79 9.03
N LYS A 149 5.24 -22.89 7.84
CA LYS A 149 5.05 -21.77 6.90
C LYS A 149 3.66 -21.87 6.30
N LYS A 150 2.81 -20.92 6.64
CA LYS A 150 1.41 -20.87 6.20
C LYS A 150 1.14 -19.61 5.36
N GLU A 151 0.55 -19.76 4.18
CA GLU A 151 0.00 -18.63 3.40
C GLU A 151 -1.14 -17.99 4.20
N ILE A 152 -1.04 -16.67 4.44
CA ILE A 152 -2.04 -15.90 5.19
C ILE A 152 -2.78 -14.89 4.32
N SER A 153 -2.19 -14.47 3.19
CA SER A 153 -2.89 -13.55 2.28
C SER A 153 -2.27 -13.52 0.88
N LYS A 154 -3.09 -13.04 -0.06
CA LYS A 154 -2.66 -12.60 -1.40
C LYS A 154 -2.99 -11.13 -1.54
N SER A 155 -2.09 -10.38 -2.17
CA SER A 155 -2.25 -8.94 -2.41
C SER A 155 -2.00 -8.65 -3.87
N TYR A 156 -2.85 -7.80 -4.45
CA TYR A 156 -2.70 -7.31 -5.81
C TYR A 156 -2.79 -5.79 -5.83
N TYR A 157 -1.77 -5.15 -6.38
CA TYR A 157 -1.66 -3.70 -6.51
C TYR A 157 -1.71 -3.33 -7.97
N LEU A 158 -2.68 -2.50 -8.34
CA LEU A 158 -2.87 -2.03 -9.69
C LEU A 158 -1.72 -1.12 -10.14
N PRO A 159 -1.27 -1.22 -11.39
CA PRO A 159 -0.37 -0.23 -11.96
C PRO A 159 -1.05 1.13 -12.09
N LYS A 160 -0.26 2.19 -12.19
CA LYS A 160 -0.71 3.52 -12.60
C LYS A 160 -0.19 3.78 -14.01
N ASP A 161 -1.08 4.08 -14.94
CA ASP A 161 -0.66 4.38 -16.30
C ASP A 161 0.12 5.69 -16.38
N LYS A 162 1.09 5.73 -17.30
CA LYS A 162 1.78 6.94 -17.68
C LYS A 162 0.86 7.81 -18.54
N VAL A 163 0.81 9.09 -18.27
CA VAL A 163 0.07 10.05 -19.10
C VAL A 163 1.06 10.90 -19.87
N VAL A 164 0.97 10.83 -21.21
CA VAL A 164 1.77 11.61 -22.14
C VAL A 164 0.87 12.60 -22.88
N VAL A 165 1.25 13.86 -22.89
CA VAL A 165 0.60 14.88 -23.71
C VAL A 165 1.38 15.03 -25.00
N VAL A 166 0.69 14.91 -26.13
CA VAL A 166 1.25 15.07 -27.48
C VAL A 166 0.70 16.34 -28.11
N GLY A 167 1.58 17.17 -28.62
CA GLY A 167 1.24 18.45 -29.23
C GLY A 167 0.56 18.27 -30.59
N THR A 168 -0.49 19.08 -30.81
CA THR A 168 -1.22 19.23 -32.08
C THR A 168 -1.30 20.69 -32.51
N GLY A 169 -0.70 21.59 -31.74
CA GLY A 169 -0.71 23.02 -32.03
C GLY A 169 0.11 23.40 -33.25
N THR A 170 -0.39 24.30 -34.06
CA THR A 170 0.26 24.81 -35.28
C THR A 170 1.35 25.83 -35.01
N GLY A 171 2.09 25.69 -33.90
CA GLY A 171 3.31 26.45 -33.60
C GLY A 171 3.32 27.93 -34.04
N THR A 172 2.44 28.74 -33.51
CA THR A 172 2.65 30.20 -33.60
C THR A 172 3.56 30.60 -32.45
N SER A 173 4.86 30.64 -32.72
CA SER A 173 5.81 31.36 -31.89
C SER A 173 5.32 32.82 -31.81
N ASN A 174 4.86 33.23 -30.63
CA ASN A 174 4.75 34.66 -30.34
C ASN A 174 6.18 35.18 -30.16
N ASP A 175 6.84 35.49 -31.28
CA ASP A 175 7.89 36.47 -31.34
C ASP A 175 7.25 37.82 -30.94
N LYS A 176 7.35 38.13 -29.66
CA LYS A 176 7.22 39.54 -29.24
C LYS A 176 8.48 40.22 -29.70
N ASP A 177 8.43 40.73 -30.89
CA ASP A 177 9.34 41.77 -31.36
C ASP A 177 9.49 42.81 -30.27
N LYS A 178 10.69 42.92 -29.77
CA LYS A 178 11.16 44.12 -29.11
C LYS A 178 11.37 45.15 -30.21
N ASP A 179 10.40 45.98 -30.47
CA ASP A 179 10.64 47.23 -31.10
C ASP A 179 11.21 48.20 -30.05
N GLU A 180 12.50 48.47 -30.17
CA GLU A 180 13.17 49.62 -29.66
C GLU A 180 12.70 50.83 -30.50
N ASP A 181 12.23 51.87 -29.82
CA ASP A 181 12.45 53.28 -30.16
C ASP A 181 12.40 54.13 -28.89
#